data_b175139e53be12f6d7d33b10c52ffa0f
#
_entry.id   b175139e53be12f6d7d33b10c52ffa0f
#
_cell.length_a   1.000
_cell.length_b   1.000
_cell.length_c   1.000
_cell.angle_alpha   90.00
_cell.angle_beta   90.00
_cell.angle_gamma   90.00
#
_symmetry.space_group_name_H-M   'P 1'
#
loop_
_entity.id
_entity.type
_entity.pdbx_description
1 polymer ?
#
loop_
_entity_poly.entity_id
_entity_poly.type
_entity_poly.pdbx_seq_one_letter_code
_entity_poly.pdbx_strand_id
1 'polypeptide(L)'
;MKDFGLVVIGAHFGVWLKDKVTKYKDKEILLVEPVPYNNKILKENYFKQNNISICTNAVFSENKIKNFYFVKEDSIHKLGKHWASGIGSFDKQHILNHKNKRFKITEDDIEKIEIEFITFNNLVDKYEIKSIDSLQIDVEGAEFEILNSIDYKKVNIKNLQFESKHFDGTFVEGTKLDNIKQKLINNGFKLTQLDKENILAKK
;
A
#
# COMPACT_ATOMS: atom_id res chain seq x y z
N MET A 1 -9.63 19.43 -9.22
CA MET A 1 -9.06 18.08 -9.38
C MET A 1 -7.64 18.20 -9.90
N LYS A 2 -6.71 17.39 -9.37
CA LYS A 2 -5.25 17.50 -9.58
C LYS A 2 -4.69 16.28 -10.31
N ASP A 3 -3.61 16.48 -11.05
CA ASP A 3 -2.87 15.40 -11.71
C ASP A 3 -1.71 14.95 -10.80
N PHE A 4 -1.72 13.70 -10.37
CA PHE A 4 -0.69 13.12 -9.51
C PHE A 4 0.36 12.39 -10.34
N GLY A 5 1.64 12.65 -10.08
CA GLY A 5 2.75 11.90 -10.65
C GLY A 5 2.89 10.53 -10.01
N LEU A 6 2.74 10.48 -8.68
CA LEU A 6 2.92 9.26 -7.90
C LEU A 6 1.89 9.18 -6.78
N VAL A 7 1.26 8.02 -6.65
CA VAL A 7 0.46 7.63 -5.48
C VAL A 7 1.00 6.29 -4.99
N VAL A 8 1.37 6.21 -3.71
CA VAL A 8 1.87 4.98 -3.08
C VAL A 8 0.99 4.62 -1.91
N ILE A 9 0.43 3.42 -1.92
CA ILE A 9 -0.32 2.82 -0.82
C ILE A 9 0.58 1.75 -0.19
N GLY A 10 0.98 1.97 1.07
CA GLY A 10 2.05 1.24 1.75
C GLY A 10 3.41 1.91 1.55
N ALA A 11 3.52 3.19 1.91
CA ALA A 11 4.75 3.96 1.66
C ALA A 11 5.89 3.65 2.65
N HIS A 12 5.58 3.03 3.80
CA HIS A 12 6.55 2.74 4.86
C HIS A 12 7.33 4.00 5.27
N PHE A 13 8.65 3.94 5.45
CA PHE A 13 9.51 5.11 5.71
C PHE A 13 9.79 5.96 4.46
N GLY A 14 9.40 5.50 3.28
CA GLY A 14 9.62 6.19 2.01
C GLY A 14 11.06 6.19 1.50
N VAL A 15 12.02 5.56 2.18
CA VAL A 15 13.45 5.59 1.80
C VAL A 15 13.68 5.03 0.41
N TRP A 16 13.00 3.95 0.07
CA TRP A 16 13.06 3.30 -1.25
C TRP A 16 12.32 4.06 -2.36
N LEU A 17 11.56 5.10 -1.99
CA LEU A 17 10.80 5.94 -2.94
C LEU A 17 11.61 7.11 -3.51
N LYS A 18 12.83 7.39 -3.03
CA LYS A 18 13.60 8.59 -3.37
C LYS A 18 13.69 8.85 -4.88
N ASP A 19 14.04 7.83 -5.65
CA ASP A 19 14.17 7.97 -7.12
C ASP A 19 12.82 8.24 -7.78
N LYS A 20 11.75 7.56 -7.32
CA LYS A 20 10.40 7.78 -7.84
C LYS A 20 9.89 9.18 -7.50
N VAL A 21 10.10 9.63 -6.27
CA VAL A 21 9.75 10.98 -5.81
C VAL A 21 10.51 12.02 -6.64
N THR A 22 11.80 11.84 -6.84
CA THR A 22 12.62 12.73 -7.68
C THR A 22 12.12 12.81 -9.12
N LYS A 23 11.71 11.67 -9.69
CA LYS A 23 11.13 11.61 -11.05
C LYS A 23 9.86 12.44 -11.19
N TYR A 24 9.06 12.53 -10.13
CA TYR A 24 7.78 13.25 -10.13
C TYR A 24 7.80 14.56 -9.34
N LYS A 25 8.99 15.17 -9.12
CA LYS A 25 9.18 16.38 -8.31
C LYS A 25 8.31 17.58 -8.73
N ASP A 26 7.91 17.64 -10.00
CA ASP A 26 7.10 18.75 -10.57
C ASP A 26 5.59 18.41 -10.61
N LYS A 27 5.15 17.32 -9.95
CA LYS A 27 3.76 16.87 -9.87
C LYS A 27 3.38 16.59 -8.42
N GLU A 28 2.08 16.58 -8.15
CA GLU A 28 1.56 16.14 -6.85
C GLU A 28 1.92 14.68 -6.58
N ILE A 29 2.28 14.38 -5.34
CA ILE A 29 2.60 13.04 -4.85
C ILE A 29 1.77 12.76 -3.61
N LEU A 30 1.20 11.55 -3.52
CA LEU A 30 0.48 11.09 -2.35
C LEU A 30 1.11 9.81 -1.81
N LEU A 31 1.53 9.85 -0.55
CA LEU A 31 2.08 8.72 0.18
C LEU A 31 1.11 8.31 1.29
N VAL A 32 0.70 7.04 1.29
CA VAL A 32 -0.24 6.49 2.27
C VAL A 32 0.48 5.51 3.17
N GLU A 33 0.48 5.79 4.48
CA GLU A 33 1.12 4.94 5.50
C GLU A 33 0.35 5.02 6.81
N PRO A 34 -0.33 3.93 7.22
CA PRO A 34 -1.15 3.93 8.42
C PRO A 34 -0.37 3.70 9.74
N VAL A 35 0.79 3.04 9.70
CA VAL A 35 1.57 2.73 10.92
C VAL A 35 2.14 4.03 11.51
N PRO A 36 1.85 4.38 12.78
CA PRO A 36 2.17 5.70 13.35
C PRO A 36 3.66 6.06 13.32
N TYR A 37 4.55 5.16 13.73
CA TYR A 37 5.99 5.44 13.75
C TYR A 37 6.58 5.48 12.33
N ASN A 38 6.10 4.64 11.39
CA ASN A 38 6.47 4.74 9.98
C ASN A 38 6.05 6.09 9.39
N ASN A 39 4.82 6.51 9.67
CA ASN A 39 4.29 7.79 9.22
C ASN A 39 5.10 8.98 9.76
N LYS A 40 5.53 8.92 11.02
CA LYS A 40 6.40 9.95 11.62
C LYS A 40 7.71 10.06 10.83
N ILE A 41 8.41 8.95 10.60
CA ILE A 41 9.67 8.91 9.85
C ILE A 41 9.45 9.35 8.39
N LEU A 42 8.34 8.94 7.77
CA LEU A 42 7.97 9.34 6.41
C LEU A 42 7.83 10.87 6.30
N LYS A 43 7.17 11.51 7.26
CA LYS A 43 7.05 12.97 7.34
C LYS A 43 8.42 13.64 7.49
N GLU A 44 9.28 13.12 8.35
CA GLU A 44 10.64 13.63 8.54
C GLU A 44 11.48 13.52 7.26
N ASN A 45 11.36 12.42 6.50
CA ASN A 45 12.09 12.21 5.26
C ASN A 45 11.66 13.18 4.14
N TYR A 46 10.42 13.66 4.16
CA TYR A 46 9.86 14.46 3.06
C TYR A 46 9.36 15.86 3.47
N PHE A 47 9.68 16.35 4.68
CA PHE A 47 9.15 17.61 5.22
C PHE A 47 9.47 18.86 4.37
N LYS A 48 10.53 18.82 3.55
CA LYS A 48 10.95 19.93 2.68
C LYS A 48 10.23 19.95 1.33
N GLN A 49 9.39 18.97 1.04
CA GLN A 49 8.77 18.81 -0.27
C GLN A 49 7.30 19.20 -0.22
N ASN A 50 6.98 20.38 -0.75
CA ASN A 50 5.63 20.96 -0.68
C ASN A 50 4.61 20.26 -1.60
N ASN A 51 5.06 19.45 -2.56
CA ASN A 51 4.23 18.71 -3.48
C ASN A 51 3.87 17.30 -2.98
N ILE A 52 4.28 16.93 -1.74
CA ILE A 52 3.99 15.63 -1.15
C ILE A 52 2.92 15.77 -0.08
N SER A 53 1.82 15.06 -0.28
CA SER A 53 0.80 14.84 0.75
C SER A 53 0.99 13.47 1.39
N ILE A 54 0.78 13.37 2.71
CA ILE A 54 0.87 12.12 3.45
C ILE A 54 -0.49 11.81 4.08
N CYS A 55 -1.02 10.62 3.78
CA CYS A 55 -2.28 10.10 4.30
C CYS A 55 -2.02 9.02 5.35
N THR A 56 -2.71 9.12 6.50
CA THR A 56 -2.59 8.18 7.63
C THR A 56 -3.71 7.13 7.68
N ASN A 57 -4.67 7.22 6.78
CA ASN A 57 -5.73 6.22 6.68
C ASN A 57 -5.18 4.90 6.11
N ALA A 58 -5.75 3.78 6.51
CA ALA A 58 -5.56 2.53 5.79
C ALA A 58 -6.50 2.50 4.57
N VAL A 59 -5.98 2.10 3.40
CA VAL A 59 -6.83 1.92 2.20
C VAL A 59 -7.31 0.47 2.16
N PHE A 60 -8.62 0.29 1.94
CA PHE A 60 -9.26 -1.01 1.90
C PHE A 60 -10.50 -0.99 0.98
N SER A 61 -11.34 -2.04 1.04
CA SER A 61 -12.57 -2.15 0.24
C SER A 61 -13.78 -1.41 0.82
N GLU A 62 -13.69 -0.90 2.04
CA GLU A 62 -14.80 -0.21 2.72
C GLU A 62 -14.33 0.98 3.56
N ASN A 63 -15.26 1.92 3.82
CA ASN A 63 -15.04 3.06 4.72
C ASN A 63 -15.56 2.69 6.11
N LYS A 64 -14.65 2.50 7.08
CA LYS A 64 -15.03 2.12 8.44
C LYS A 64 -13.87 2.33 9.41
N ILE A 65 -14.18 2.68 10.66
CA ILE A 65 -13.20 2.61 11.74
C ILE A 65 -13.07 1.15 12.16
N LYS A 66 -11.84 0.64 12.13
CA LYS A 66 -11.50 -0.75 12.47
C LYS A 66 -10.18 -0.83 13.22
N ASN A 67 -9.98 -1.97 13.87
CA ASN A 67 -8.67 -2.33 14.39
C ASN A 67 -7.68 -2.54 13.25
N PHE A 68 -6.51 -1.94 13.41
CA PHE A 68 -5.35 -2.15 12.58
C PHE A 68 -4.20 -2.63 13.47
N TYR A 69 -3.52 -3.67 13.04
CA TYR A 69 -2.45 -4.34 13.77
C TYR A 69 -1.12 -4.11 13.06
N PHE A 70 -0.06 -3.94 13.82
CA PHE A 70 1.29 -3.79 13.28
C PHE A 70 2.33 -4.24 14.31
N VAL A 71 3.56 -4.49 13.85
CA VAL A 71 4.66 -4.85 14.75
C VAL A 71 5.08 -3.63 15.55
N LYS A 72 5.22 -3.78 16.89
CA LYS A 72 5.69 -2.71 17.77
C LYS A 72 7.07 -2.22 17.38
N GLU A 73 7.30 -0.91 17.46
CA GLU A 73 8.58 -0.29 17.13
C GLU A 73 9.73 -0.93 17.91
N ASP A 74 9.58 -1.10 19.23
CA ASP A 74 10.59 -1.70 20.12
C ASP A 74 10.87 -3.17 19.81
N SER A 75 9.94 -3.87 19.18
CA SER A 75 10.12 -5.28 18.79
C SER A 75 10.95 -5.46 17.51
N ILE A 76 11.12 -4.42 16.68
CA ILE A 76 11.84 -4.51 15.39
C ILE A 76 13.28 -5.00 15.60
N HIS A 77 13.99 -4.44 16.59
CA HIS A 77 15.36 -4.87 16.92
C HIS A 77 15.39 -6.31 17.41
N LYS A 78 14.47 -6.69 18.30
CA LYS A 78 14.33 -8.07 18.82
C LYS A 78 14.11 -9.09 17.71
N LEU A 79 13.29 -8.74 16.72
CA LEU A 79 12.98 -9.61 15.58
C LEU A 79 14.15 -9.71 14.58
N GLY A 80 15.12 -8.81 14.64
CA GLY A 80 16.32 -8.82 13.79
C GLY A 80 16.03 -8.61 12.30
N LYS A 81 14.88 -8.04 11.97
CA LYS A 81 14.43 -7.81 10.59
C LYS A 81 13.83 -6.41 10.47
N HIS A 82 14.61 -5.49 9.89
CA HIS A 82 14.20 -4.10 9.70
C HIS A 82 12.90 -3.95 8.88
N TRP A 83 12.64 -4.87 7.94
CA TRP A 83 11.41 -4.86 7.13
C TRP A 83 10.15 -5.29 7.92
N ALA A 84 10.30 -5.87 9.14
CA ALA A 84 9.16 -6.18 10.00
C ALA A 84 8.32 -4.95 10.36
N SER A 85 8.91 -3.75 10.32
CA SER A 85 8.20 -2.48 10.48
C SER A 85 7.21 -2.17 9.35
N GLY A 86 7.35 -2.80 8.18
CA GLY A 86 6.42 -2.66 7.06
C GLY A 86 5.17 -3.53 7.19
N ILE A 87 5.15 -4.49 8.13
CA ILE A 87 4.03 -5.40 8.26
C ILE A 87 2.93 -4.73 9.09
N GLY A 88 1.86 -4.33 8.40
CA GLY A 88 0.63 -3.86 8.99
C GLY A 88 -0.56 -4.57 8.36
N SER A 89 -1.60 -4.91 9.15
CA SER A 89 -2.75 -5.65 8.65
C SER A 89 -4.02 -5.34 9.44
N PHE A 90 -5.18 -5.50 8.80
CA PHE A 90 -6.47 -5.56 9.48
C PHE A 90 -6.71 -6.91 10.18
N ASP A 91 -5.90 -7.93 9.83
CA ASP A 91 -5.93 -9.26 10.43
C ASP A 91 -4.65 -9.54 11.24
N LYS A 92 -4.79 -9.63 12.58
CA LYS A 92 -3.69 -9.99 13.48
C LYS A 92 -3.03 -11.32 13.12
N GLN A 93 -3.84 -12.28 12.66
CA GLN A 93 -3.34 -13.61 12.30
C GLN A 93 -2.41 -13.56 11.10
N HIS A 94 -2.63 -12.64 10.15
CA HIS A 94 -1.71 -12.43 9.04
C HIS A 94 -0.29 -12.12 9.54
N ILE A 95 -0.16 -11.21 10.52
CA ILE A 95 1.13 -10.87 11.13
C ILE A 95 1.74 -12.09 11.83
N LEU A 96 0.94 -12.82 12.62
CA LEU A 96 1.41 -14.01 13.35
C LEU A 96 1.84 -15.16 12.42
N ASN A 97 1.27 -15.26 11.23
CA ASN A 97 1.62 -16.28 10.24
C ASN A 97 3.07 -16.16 9.72
N HIS A 98 3.73 -15.02 9.95
CA HIS A 98 5.17 -14.87 9.67
C HIS A 98 6.05 -15.67 10.65
N LYS A 99 5.52 -16.10 11.81
CA LYS A 99 6.26 -16.75 12.91
C LYS A 99 7.15 -17.92 12.45
N ASN A 100 6.65 -18.76 11.56
CA ASN A 100 7.35 -19.97 11.14
C ASN A 100 8.06 -19.81 9.78
N LYS A 101 7.93 -18.66 9.13
CA LYS A 101 8.43 -18.44 7.76
C LYS A 101 9.62 -17.47 7.71
N ARG A 102 9.59 -16.44 8.56
CA ARG A 102 10.54 -15.32 8.44
C ARG A 102 11.23 -14.93 9.75
N PHE A 103 10.54 -14.93 10.89
CA PHE A 103 11.06 -14.55 12.22
C PHE A 103 10.15 -14.99 13.35
N LYS A 104 10.70 -15.01 14.57
CA LYS A 104 9.95 -15.40 15.78
C LYS A 104 9.13 -14.22 16.30
N ILE A 105 7.91 -14.05 15.82
CA ILE A 105 6.95 -13.06 16.32
C ILE A 105 5.95 -13.69 17.27
N THR A 106 5.56 -12.97 18.31
CA THR A 106 4.54 -13.36 19.30
C THR A 106 3.45 -12.29 19.35
N GLU A 107 2.36 -12.55 20.07
CA GLU A 107 1.31 -11.56 20.28
C GLU A 107 1.80 -10.30 21.00
N ASP A 108 2.77 -10.45 21.89
CA ASP A 108 3.38 -9.34 22.65
C ASP A 108 4.15 -8.36 21.75
N ASP A 109 4.54 -8.79 20.54
CA ASP A 109 5.24 -7.97 19.57
C ASP A 109 4.29 -7.17 18.68
N ILE A 110 2.96 -7.35 18.84
CA ILE A 110 1.94 -6.72 18.01
C ILE A 110 1.25 -5.62 18.79
N GLU A 111 1.13 -4.46 18.17
CA GLU A 111 0.31 -3.35 18.63
C GLU A 111 -0.98 -3.26 17.83
N LYS A 112 -2.03 -2.72 18.48
CA LYS A 112 -3.34 -2.51 17.90
C LYS A 112 -3.78 -1.07 18.10
N ILE A 113 -4.26 -0.45 17.02
CA ILE A 113 -4.91 0.86 17.06
C ILE A 113 -6.25 0.80 16.34
N GLU A 114 -7.13 1.74 16.64
CA GLU A 114 -8.32 2.01 15.82
C GLU A 114 -8.00 3.12 14.84
N ILE A 115 -8.19 2.87 13.55
CA ILE A 115 -7.99 3.86 12.48
C ILE A 115 -9.15 3.86 11.50
N GLU A 116 -9.29 4.94 10.77
CA GLU A 116 -10.21 5.03 9.67
C GLU A 116 -9.64 4.32 8.44
N PHE A 117 -10.36 3.29 7.99
CA PHE A 117 -10.18 2.65 6.70
C PHE A 117 -10.99 3.42 5.66
N ILE A 118 -10.41 3.66 4.50
CA ILE A 118 -11.08 4.33 3.38
C ILE A 118 -10.93 3.52 2.10
N THR A 119 -11.91 3.62 1.21
CA THR A 119 -11.77 3.03 -0.13
C THR A 119 -10.80 3.86 -0.98
N PHE A 120 -10.22 3.24 -2.02
CA PHE A 120 -9.44 3.98 -3.00
C PHE A 120 -10.25 5.10 -3.66
N ASN A 121 -11.53 4.88 -3.93
CA ASN A 121 -12.41 5.89 -4.52
C ASN A 121 -12.60 7.09 -3.59
N ASN A 122 -12.66 6.88 -2.27
CA ASN A 122 -12.73 7.97 -1.29
C ASN A 122 -11.37 8.68 -1.13
N LEU A 123 -10.25 7.95 -1.27
CA LEU A 123 -8.93 8.56 -1.34
C LEU A 123 -8.84 9.53 -2.55
N VAL A 124 -9.34 9.09 -3.71
CA VAL A 124 -9.44 9.91 -4.93
C VAL A 124 -10.26 11.19 -4.68
N ASP A 125 -11.40 11.08 -4.02
CA ASP A 125 -12.25 12.23 -3.69
C ASP A 125 -11.56 13.16 -2.67
N LYS A 126 -11.01 12.61 -1.59
CA LYS A 126 -10.36 13.34 -0.50
C LYS A 126 -9.21 14.22 -0.99
N TYR A 127 -8.43 13.73 -1.95
CA TYR A 127 -7.28 14.45 -2.50
C TYR A 127 -7.56 15.08 -3.87
N GLU A 128 -8.82 15.06 -4.32
CA GLU A 128 -9.26 15.65 -5.60
C GLU A 128 -8.46 15.12 -6.80
N ILE A 129 -8.16 13.82 -6.82
CA ILE A 129 -7.32 13.20 -7.85
C ILE A 129 -8.08 13.07 -9.17
N LYS A 130 -7.53 13.65 -10.24
CA LYS A 130 -8.05 13.54 -11.61
C LYS A 130 -7.35 12.42 -12.37
N SER A 131 -6.03 12.35 -12.27
CA SER A 131 -5.22 11.34 -12.94
C SER A 131 -4.00 10.96 -12.10
N ILE A 132 -3.48 9.74 -12.34
CA ILE A 132 -2.31 9.19 -11.68
C ILE A 132 -1.36 8.63 -12.75
N ASP A 133 -0.13 9.17 -12.83
CA ASP A 133 0.87 8.62 -13.75
C ASP A 133 1.40 7.27 -13.27
N SER A 134 1.62 7.13 -11.95
CA SER A 134 2.09 5.89 -11.32
C SER A 134 1.38 5.64 -9.99
N LEU A 135 0.58 4.60 -9.93
CA LEU A 135 0.00 4.05 -8.69
C LEU A 135 0.81 2.83 -8.27
N GLN A 136 1.23 2.79 -7.02
CA GLN A 136 1.86 1.63 -6.42
C GLN A 136 1.06 1.17 -5.21
N ILE A 137 0.81 -0.15 -5.10
CA ILE A 137 0.10 -0.78 -4.00
C ILE A 137 0.97 -1.91 -3.46
N ASP A 138 1.35 -1.81 -2.18
CA ASP A 138 2.19 -2.77 -1.47
C ASP A 138 1.79 -2.71 0.02
N VAL A 139 0.80 -3.51 0.40
CA VAL A 139 0.10 -3.42 1.69
C VAL A 139 0.07 -4.74 2.46
N GLU A 140 0.89 -5.70 2.01
CA GLU A 140 1.11 -6.96 2.73
C GLU A 140 -0.18 -7.76 2.96
N GLY A 141 -0.98 -7.96 1.87
CA GLY A 141 -2.10 -8.90 1.87
C GLY A 141 -3.50 -8.30 1.74
N ALA A 142 -3.64 -7.01 1.45
CA ALA A 142 -4.92 -6.38 1.13
C ALA A 142 -5.04 -5.91 -0.34
N GLU A 143 -4.07 -6.27 -1.19
CA GLU A 143 -4.01 -5.88 -2.60
C GLU A 143 -5.28 -6.27 -3.34
N PHE A 144 -5.76 -7.51 -3.15
CA PHE A 144 -7.00 -7.98 -3.78
C PHE A 144 -8.19 -7.09 -3.43
N GLU A 145 -8.40 -6.80 -2.15
CA GLU A 145 -9.55 -6.04 -1.67
C GLU A 145 -9.52 -4.60 -2.21
N ILE A 146 -8.34 -3.99 -2.23
CA ILE A 146 -8.15 -2.65 -2.77
C ILE A 146 -8.41 -2.66 -4.28
N LEU A 147 -7.69 -3.47 -5.05
CA LEU A 147 -7.78 -3.51 -6.51
C LEU A 147 -9.17 -3.89 -7.01
N ASN A 148 -9.85 -4.79 -6.27
CA ASN A 148 -11.21 -5.19 -6.60
C ASN A 148 -12.23 -4.08 -6.34
N SER A 149 -11.97 -3.16 -5.40
CA SER A 149 -12.87 -2.04 -5.06
C SER A 149 -12.69 -0.80 -5.94
N ILE A 150 -11.60 -0.71 -6.74
CA ILE A 150 -11.32 0.46 -7.58
C ILE A 150 -12.36 0.59 -8.70
N ASP A 151 -12.95 1.79 -8.80
CA ASP A 151 -13.66 2.22 -10.00
C ASP A 151 -12.66 2.84 -11.01
N TYR A 152 -12.20 2.02 -11.94
CA TYR A 152 -11.21 2.42 -12.96
C TYR A 152 -11.73 3.44 -13.98
N LYS A 153 -13.03 3.80 -13.92
CA LYS A 153 -13.63 4.86 -14.74
C LYS A 153 -13.57 6.22 -14.04
N LYS A 154 -13.49 6.22 -12.70
CA LYS A 154 -13.47 7.42 -11.87
C LYS A 154 -12.17 8.20 -11.97
N VAL A 155 -11.04 7.51 -12.15
CA VAL A 155 -9.70 8.10 -12.20
C VAL A 155 -8.88 7.48 -13.32
N ASN A 156 -8.15 8.34 -14.06
CA ASN A 156 -7.27 7.86 -15.11
C ASN A 156 -5.92 7.43 -14.53
N ILE A 157 -5.68 6.13 -14.43
CA ILE A 157 -4.42 5.54 -13.97
C ILE A 157 -3.64 5.07 -15.19
N LYS A 158 -2.41 5.60 -15.41
CA LYS A 158 -1.56 5.21 -16.54
C LYS A 158 -0.74 3.95 -16.26
N ASN A 159 -0.12 3.91 -15.08
CA ASN A 159 0.67 2.77 -14.64
C ASN A 159 0.22 2.36 -13.23
N LEU A 160 -0.01 1.09 -13.03
CA LEU A 160 -0.36 0.48 -11.75
C LEU A 160 0.60 -0.67 -11.48
N GLN A 161 1.38 -0.58 -10.40
CA GLN A 161 2.23 -1.66 -9.90
C GLN A 161 1.66 -2.19 -8.59
N PHE A 162 1.61 -3.51 -8.42
CA PHE A 162 1.16 -4.13 -7.19
C PHE A 162 1.90 -5.44 -6.89
N GLU A 163 2.00 -5.78 -5.60
CA GLU A 163 2.55 -7.05 -5.17
C GLU A 163 1.54 -8.19 -5.45
N SER A 164 2.02 -9.30 -6.04
CA SER A 164 1.21 -10.48 -6.34
C SER A 164 1.45 -11.66 -5.40
N LYS A 165 2.54 -11.63 -4.62
CA LYS A 165 2.96 -12.74 -3.76
C LYS A 165 2.11 -12.88 -2.50
N HIS A 166 1.83 -11.79 -1.81
CA HIS A 166 0.99 -11.77 -0.60
C HIS A 166 -0.44 -11.28 -0.89
N PHE A 167 -0.84 -11.35 -2.12
CA PHE A 167 -1.94 -10.67 -2.77
C PHE A 167 -3.28 -10.65 -2.01
N ASP A 168 -3.59 -11.71 -1.29
CA ASP A 168 -4.81 -11.82 -0.48
C ASP A 168 -4.53 -12.27 0.96
N GLY A 169 -3.29 -12.16 1.41
CA GLY A 169 -2.86 -12.58 2.73
C GLY A 169 -2.66 -14.09 2.92
N THR A 170 -2.96 -14.91 1.90
CA THR A 170 -2.84 -16.39 2.00
C THR A 170 -1.49 -16.93 1.59
N PHE A 171 -0.65 -16.14 0.95
CA PHE A 171 0.64 -16.55 0.36
C PHE A 171 0.52 -17.59 -0.76
N VAL A 172 -0.65 -17.71 -1.37
CA VAL A 172 -0.92 -18.66 -2.46
C VAL A 172 -1.48 -17.90 -3.66
N GLU A 173 -0.83 -18.03 -4.83
CA GLU A 173 -1.42 -17.57 -6.09
C GLU A 173 -2.67 -18.38 -6.41
N GLY A 174 -3.76 -17.70 -6.77
CA GLY A 174 -5.03 -18.38 -7.03
C GLY A 174 -6.01 -17.52 -7.82
N THR A 175 -7.26 -17.97 -7.85
CA THR A 175 -8.36 -17.35 -8.62
C THR A 175 -8.56 -15.88 -8.35
N LYS A 176 -8.26 -15.37 -7.15
CA LYS A 176 -8.35 -13.94 -6.84
C LYS A 176 -7.38 -13.11 -7.68
N LEU A 177 -6.14 -13.57 -7.84
CA LEU A 177 -5.15 -12.88 -8.67
C LEU A 177 -5.57 -12.91 -10.14
N ASP A 178 -6.07 -14.04 -10.63
CA ASP A 178 -6.54 -14.17 -12.01
C ASP A 178 -7.74 -13.27 -12.29
N ASN A 179 -8.67 -13.17 -11.34
CA ASN A 179 -9.82 -12.27 -11.43
C ASN A 179 -9.37 -10.80 -11.55
N ILE A 180 -8.37 -10.37 -10.77
CA ILE A 180 -7.84 -9.00 -10.86
C ILE A 180 -7.10 -8.78 -12.17
N LYS A 181 -6.28 -9.75 -12.62
CA LYS A 181 -5.63 -9.67 -13.95
C LYS A 181 -6.67 -9.44 -15.04
N GLN A 182 -7.75 -10.24 -15.05
CA GLN A 182 -8.83 -10.09 -16.03
C GLN A 182 -9.57 -8.75 -15.88
N LYS A 183 -9.84 -8.30 -14.66
CA LYS A 183 -10.46 -7.00 -14.40
C LYS A 183 -9.61 -5.85 -14.95
N LEU A 184 -8.29 -5.89 -14.75
CA LEU A 184 -7.37 -4.88 -15.28
C LEU A 184 -7.35 -4.88 -16.82
N ILE A 185 -7.28 -6.08 -17.44
CA ILE A 185 -7.33 -6.20 -18.91
C ILE A 185 -8.63 -5.63 -19.45
N ASN A 186 -9.77 -5.93 -18.85
CA ASN A 186 -11.10 -5.40 -19.23
C ASN A 186 -11.20 -3.87 -19.08
N ASN A 187 -10.35 -3.27 -18.25
CA ASN A 187 -10.23 -1.82 -18.07
C ASN A 187 -9.11 -1.19 -18.91
N GLY A 188 -8.59 -1.92 -19.90
CA GLY A 188 -7.66 -1.43 -20.92
C GLY A 188 -6.17 -1.48 -20.52
N PHE A 189 -5.82 -2.21 -19.45
CA PHE A 189 -4.42 -2.37 -19.06
C PHE A 189 -3.76 -3.55 -19.78
N LYS A 190 -2.48 -3.38 -20.14
CA LYS A 190 -1.56 -4.45 -20.53
C LYS A 190 -0.73 -4.85 -19.33
N LEU A 191 -0.67 -6.15 -19.02
CA LEU A 191 0.03 -6.68 -17.84
C LEU A 191 1.43 -7.16 -18.21
N THR A 192 2.39 -6.90 -17.34
CA THR A 192 3.78 -7.36 -17.43
C THR A 192 4.23 -7.83 -16.04
N GLN A 193 4.71 -9.07 -15.94
CA GLN A 193 5.39 -9.52 -14.73
C GLN A 193 6.75 -8.82 -14.66
N LEU A 194 7.02 -8.06 -13.61
CA LEU A 194 8.30 -7.37 -13.41
C LEU A 194 9.35 -8.30 -12.80
N ASP A 195 8.92 -9.05 -11.79
CA ASP A 195 9.72 -10.03 -11.06
C ASP A 195 8.80 -11.10 -10.46
N LYS A 196 9.30 -11.92 -9.54
CA LYS A 196 8.52 -13.00 -8.90
C LYS A 196 7.39 -12.51 -8.00
N GLU A 197 7.41 -11.25 -7.62
CA GLU A 197 6.52 -10.67 -6.60
C GLU A 197 5.66 -9.53 -7.13
N ASN A 198 6.02 -8.91 -8.26
CA ASN A 198 5.40 -7.68 -8.73
C ASN A 198 4.83 -7.78 -10.14
N ILE A 199 3.64 -7.23 -10.33
CA ILE A 199 2.97 -7.05 -11.62
C ILE A 199 2.83 -5.57 -11.92
N LEU A 200 3.11 -5.21 -13.19
CA LEU A 200 2.88 -3.88 -13.74
C LEU A 200 1.76 -3.93 -14.77
N ALA A 201 0.76 -3.09 -14.58
CA ALA A 201 -0.35 -2.85 -15.50
C ALA A 201 -0.19 -1.45 -16.12
N LYS A 202 -0.20 -1.35 -17.46
CA LYS A 202 -0.07 -0.08 -18.21
C LYS A 202 -1.24 0.11 -19.16
N LYS A 203 -1.72 1.35 -19.25
CA LYS A 203 -2.63 1.81 -20.31
C LYS A 203 -1.85 2.40 -21.46
#